data_94464dd144289851b17d5f9a08329ce7
#
_entry.id   94464dd144289851b17d5f9a08329ce7
#
_cell.length_a   1.000
_cell.length_b   1.000
_cell.length_c   1.000
_cell.angle_alpha   90.00
_cell.angle_beta   90.00
_cell.angle_gamma   90.00
#
_symmetry.space_group_name_H-M   'P 1'
#
loop_
_entity.id
_entity.type
_entity.pdbx_description
1 polymer ?
#
loop_
_entity_poly.entity_id
_entity_poly.type
_entity_poly.pdbx_seq_one_letter_code
_entity_poly.pdbx_strand_id
1 'polypeptide(L)'
;MKLVQLATALVLAIAGFGTAQAQSNEDFLTIQLKDGPVVIQLMPDVAPKHVAQIKDLASKGEYDNVAFHRVIDGFMAQTGDVQFGDMENGFEPGRAGTGGSSLPDIPAEFSDKPFVRGTVGMARSQDPNSANSQFFIMFADGGFLNGQYTVVGQVVSGMEYVDKIKRGEGGNGEVADPDRMVKVTVGRN
;
A
#
# COMPACT_ATOMS: atom_id res chain seq x y z
N MET A 1 -2.63 -75.72 22.52
CA MET A 1 -1.81 -74.78 21.72
C MET A 1 -2.69 -73.58 21.34
N LYS A 2 -2.51 -72.40 22.01
CA LYS A 2 -3.24 -71.19 21.69
C LYS A 2 -2.28 -70.25 20.96
N LEU A 3 -2.55 -69.92 19.71
CA LEU A 3 -1.84 -68.92 18.94
C LEU A 3 -2.29 -67.54 19.42
N VAL A 4 -1.32 -66.72 19.85
CA VAL A 4 -1.52 -65.31 20.14
C VAL A 4 -1.14 -64.55 18.87
N GLN A 5 -2.09 -63.88 18.20
CA GLN A 5 -1.83 -62.96 17.12
C GLN A 5 -1.49 -61.59 17.69
N LEU A 6 -0.25 -61.11 17.45
CA LEU A 6 0.17 -59.74 17.69
C LEU A 6 -0.34 -58.88 16.53
N ALA A 7 -1.22 -57.93 16.84
CA ALA A 7 -1.61 -56.90 15.91
C ALA A 7 -0.69 -55.68 16.05
N THR A 8 0.17 -55.45 15.09
CA THR A 8 1.04 -54.27 15.01
C THR A 8 0.25 -53.10 14.45
N ALA A 9 -0.09 -52.12 15.29
CA ALA A 9 -0.73 -50.89 14.84
C ALA A 9 0.33 -49.95 14.23
N LEU A 10 0.23 -49.70 12.94
CA LEU A 10 1.05 -48.73 12.20
C LEU A 10 0.45 -47.33 12.39
N VAL A 11 1.07 -46.48 13.20
CA VAL A 11 0.70 -45.10 13.38
C VAL A 11 1.29 -44.30 12.20
N LEU A 12 0.46 -43.93 11.23
CA LEU A 12 0.83 -42.97 10.17
C LEU A 12 0.85 -41.57 10.77
N ALA A 13 2.02 -41.02 11.00
CA ALA A 13 2.19 -39.58 11.30
C ALA A 13 2.00 -38.79 10.01
N ILE A 14 0.84 -38.13 9.84
CA ILE A 14 0.61 -37.15 8.77
C ILE A 14 1.35 -35.89 9.17
N ALA A 15 2.55 -35.71 8.62
CA ALA A 15 3.25 -34.44 8.66
C ALA A 15 2.48 -33.45 7.77
N GLY A 16 1.73 -32.54 8.38
CA GLY A 16 1.10 -31.42 7.70
C GLY A 16 2.18 -30.48 7.15
N PHE A 17 2.52 -30.62 5.86
CA PHE A 17 3.27 -29.60 5.15
C PHE A 17 2.35 -28.40 4.97
N GLY A 18 2.50 -27.38 5.81
CA GLY A 18 1.95 -26.06 5.55
C GLY A 18 2.61 -25.56 4.25
N THR A 19 1.84 -25.51 3.16
CA THR A 19 2.27 -24.87 1.92
C THR A 19 2.39 -23.39 2.20
N ALA A 20 3.62 -22.90 2.42
CA ALA A 20 3.89 -21.47 2.32
C ALA A 20 3.50 -21.07 0.89
N GLN A 21 2.43 -20.32 0.76
CA GLN A 21 1.96 -19.81 -0.52
C GLN A 21 3.05 -18.87 -1.05
N ALA A 22 3.72 -19.26 -2.13
CA ALA A 22 4.72 -18.41 -2.75
C ALA A 22 4.00 -17.14 -3.23
N GLN A 23 4.49 -15.99 -2.76
CA GLN A 23 3.94 -14.68 -3.11
C GLN A 23 4.05 -14.48 -4.63
N SER A 24 2.92 -14.15 -5.28
CA SER A 24 2.92 -13.94 -6.73
C SER A 24 3.61 -12.61 -7.05
N ASN A 25 4.19 -12.48 -8.27
CA ASN A 25 4.76 -11.20 -8.71
C ASN A 25 3.69 -10.10 -8.78
N GLU A 26 2.43 -10.46 -8.92
CA GLU A 26 1.29 -9.53 -8.92
C GLU A 26 0.97 -8.94 -7.54
N ASP A 27 1.55 -9.46 -6.46
CA ASP A 27 1.39 -8.91 -5.11
C ASP A 27 2.43 -7.81 -4.79
N PHE A 28 3.08 -7.29 -5.82
CA PHE A 28 3.99 -6.16 -5.70
C PHE A 28 3.51 -4.97 -6.53
N LEU A 29 3.80 -3.78 -6.04
CA LEU A 29 3.64 -2.52 -6.76
C LEU A 29 5.02 -1.86 -6.83
N THR A 30 5.46 -1.49 -8.03
CA THR A 30 6.70 -0.71 -8.21
C THR A 30 6.33 0.72 -8.58
N ILE A 31 6.79 1.67 -7.77
CA ILE A 31 6.68 3.10 -8.01
C ILE A 31 8.05 3.62 -8.46
N GLN A 32 8.15 4.11 -9.69
CA GLN A 32 9.34 4.80 -10.16
C GLN A 32 9.31 6.25 -9.68
N LEU A 33 10.23 6.62 -8.81
CA LEU A 33 10.50 8.00 -8.43
C LEU A 33 11.68 8.55 -9.25
N LYS A 34 11.91 9.87 -9.21
CA LYS A 34 13.07 10.52 -9.87
C LYS A 34 14.41 9.95 -9.41
N ASP A 35 14.52 9.54 -8.16
CA ASP A 35 15.76 9.06 -7.52
C ASP A 35 15.92 7.53 -7.60
N GLY A 36 14.90 6.78 -7.93
CA GLY A 36 14.93 5.33 -8.06
C GLY A 36 13.59 4.63 -7.80
N PRO A 37 13.55 3.31 -7.97
CA PRO A 37 12.33 2.51 -7.78
C PRO A 37 12.05 2.21 -6.31
N VAL A 38 10.79 2.30 -5.94
CA VAL A 38 10.25 1.86 -4.64
C VAL A 38 9.38 0.64 -4.87
N VAL A 39 9.67 -0.47 -4.20
CA VAL A 39 8.90 -1.71 -4.30
C VAL A 39 8.08 -1.90 -3.04
N ILE A 40 6.77 -1.97 -3.21
CA ILE A 40 5.79 -2.23 -2.16
C ILE A 40 5.29 -3.66 -2.30
N GLN A 41 5.39 -4.44 -1.24
CA GLN A 41 4.69 -5.70 -1.12
C GLN A 41 3.25 -5.42 -0.70
N LEU A 42 2.29 -5.69 -1.58
CA LEU A 42 0.87 -5.57 -1.30
C LEU A 42 0.38 -6.71 -0.40
N MET A 43 -0.68 -6.47 0.35
CA MET A 43 -1.24 -7.41 1.32
C MET A 43 -2.71 -7.75 0.99
N PRO A 44 -2.99 -8.51 -0.08
CA PRO A 44 -4.36 -8.84 -0.47
C PRO A 44 -5.10 -9.68 0.59
N ASP A 45 -4.38 -10.43 1.42
CA ASP A 45 -4.99 -11.19 2.53
C ASP A 45 -5.48 -10.28 3.68
N VAL A 46 -4.94 -9.04 3.76
CA VAL A 46 -5.27 -8.05 4.79
C VAL A 46 -6.36 -7.09 4.31
N ALA A 47 -6.23 -6.60 3.08
CA ALA A 47 -7.13 -5.61 2.50
C ALA A 47 -7.45 -5.94 1.02
N PRO A 48 -8.21 -7.02 0.76
CA PRO A 48 -8.41 -7.54 -0.59
C PRO A 48 -9.04 -6.53 -1.55
N LYS A 49 -10.02 -5.73 -1.10
CA LYS A 49 -10.71 -4.76 -1.97
C LYS A 49 -9.84 -3.57 -2.28
N HIS A 50 -9.13 -3.04 -1.29
CA HIS A 50 -8.21 -1.91 -1.49
C HIS A 50 -7.04 -2.31 -2.39
N VAL A 51 -6.44 -3.46 -2.17
CA VAL A 51 -5.34 -3.97 -3.00
C VAL A 51 -5.81 -4.20 -4.45
N ALA A 52 -7.01 -4.76 -4.64
CA ALA A 52 -7.57 -4.95 -5.98
C ALA A 52 -7.75 -3.60 -6.72
N GLN A 53 -8.26 -2.57 -6.05
CA GLN A 53 -8.44 -1.24 -6.65
C GLN A 53 -7.12 -0.56 -6.95
N ILE A 54 -6.12 -0.64 -6.06
CA ILE A 54 -4.76 -0.13 -6.31
C ILE A 54 -4.17 -0.80 -7.56
N LYS A 55 -4.27 -2.12 -7.68
CA LYS A 55 -3.76 -2.87 -8.83
C LYS A 55 -4.48 -2.49 -10.12
N ASP A 56 -5.79 -2.31 -10.07
CA ASP A 56 -6.59 -1.89 -11.23
C ASP A 56 -6.16 -0.50 -11.72
N LEU A 57 -6.08 0.48 -10.83
CA LEU A 57 -5.65 1.85 -11.16
C LEU A 57 -4.21 1.88 -11.68
N ALA A 58 -3.29 1.14 -11.05
CA ALA A 58 -1.90 1.05 -11.50
C ALA A 58 -1.79 0.39 -12.89
N SER A 59 -2.55 -0.67 -13.15
CA SER A 59 -2.57 -1.36 -14.45
C SER A 59 -3.11 -0.48 -15.59
N LYS A 60 -3.97 0.48 -15.28
CA LYS A 60 -4.51 1.48 -16.21
C LYS A 60 -3.61 2.70 -16.38
N GLY A 61 -2.54 2.82 -15.59
CA GLY A 61 -1.65 3.97 -15.59
C GLY A 61 -2.22 5.21 -14.90
N GLU A 62 -3.32 5.08 -14.14
CA GLU A 62 -3.97 6.20 -13.44
C GLU A 62 -3.08 6.86 -12.37
N TYR A 63 -2.08 6.14 -11.87
CA TYR A 63 -1.12 6.66 -10.90
C TYR A 63 0.12 7.31 -11.53
N ASP A 64 0.29 7.20 -12.85
CA ASP A 64 1.44 7.80 -13.53
C ASP A 64 1.40 9.33 -13.40
N ASN A 65 2.54 9.92 -13.11
CA ASN A 65 2.73 11.36 -12.92
C ASN A 65 1.95 11.99 -11.74
N VAL A 66 1.34 11.20 -10.86
CA VAL A 66 0.58 11.71 -9.71
C VAL A 66 1.51 12.22 -8.60
N ALA A 67 1.23 13.43 -8.15
CA ALA A 67 2.00 14.17 -7.15
C ALA A 67 1.95 13.58 -5.75
N PHE A 68 3.04 13.73 -4.99
CA PHE A 68 3.03 13.65 -3.53
C PHE A 68 2.59 15.00 -2.97
N HIS A 69 1.30 15.24 -2.95
CA HIS A 69 0.70 16.54 -2.65
C HIS A 69 0.77 16.93 -1.16
N ARG A 70 0.94 15.95 -0.27
CA ARG A 70 1.03 16.16 1.18
C ARG A 70 2.12 15.31 1.80
N VAL A 71 3.16 15.95 2.32
CA VAL A 71 4.34 15.26 2.89
C VAL A 71 4.72 15.91 4.20
N ILE A 72 4.56 15.19 5.31
CA ILE A 72 4.90 15.65 6.65
C ILE A 72 6.16 14.94 7.11
N ASP A 73 7.22 15.71 7.37
CA ASP A 73 8.49 15.17 7.85
C ASP A 73 8.32 14.36 9.14
N GLY A 74 9.01 13.25 9.22
CA GLY A 74 8.91 12.32 10.36
C GLY A 74 7.56 11.60 10.49
N PHE A 75 6.61 11.80 9.56
CA PHE A 75 5.30 11.14 9.62
C PHE A 75 5.02 10.34 8.34
N MET A 76 4.61 10.96 7.23
CA MET A 76 4.22 10.23 6.02
C MET A 76 4.32 11.07 4.75
N ALA A 77 4.37 10.39 3.59
CA ALA A 77 4.19 10.97 2.26
C ALA A 77 2.87 10.46 1.65
N GLN A 78 1.93 11.37 1.35
CA GLN A 78 0.62 11.07 0.78
C GLN A 78 0.57 11.44 -0.70
N THR A 79 -0.05 10.55 -1.49
CA THR A 79 -0.17 10.61 -2.95
C THR A 79 -1.45 9.93 -3.42
N GLY A 80 -1.60 9.72 -4.73
CA GLY A 80 -2.65 8.89 -5.31
C GLY A 80 -3.96 9.64 -5.58
N ASP A 81 -3.99 10.97 -5.55
CA ASP A 81 -5.12 11.74 -6.09
C ASP A 81 -5.04 11.74 -7.62
N VAL A 82 -5.69 10.78 -8.23
CA VAL A 82 -5.67 10.59 -9.69
C VAL A 82 -6.53 11.64 -10.44
N GLN A 83 -7.39 12.36 -9.73
CA GLN A 83 -8.26 13.37 -10.32
C GLN A 83 -7.58 14.74 -10.43
N PHE A 84 -6.88 15.18 -9.39
CA PHE A 84 -6.30 16.52 -9.30
C PHE A 84 -4.78 16.52 -9.12
N GLY A 85 -4.17 15.34 -9.03
CA GLY A 85 -2.76 15.17 -8.74
C GLY A 85 -1.87 14.85 -9.95
N ASP A 86 -2.43 14.60 -11.14
CA ASP A 86 -1.65 14.28 -12.35
C ASP A 86 -0.90 15.53 -12.85
N MET A 87 0.41 15.53 -12.69
CA MET A 87 1.27 16.69 -13.03
C MET A 87 1.47 16.91 -14.53
N GLU A 88 1.05 15.98 -15.37
CA GLU A 88 1.09 16.15 -16.83
C GLU A 88 -0.27 16.51 -17.45
N ASN A 89 -1.38 16.03 -16.84
CA ASN A 89 -2.70 16.09 -17.46
C ASN A 89 -3.77 16.74 -16.57
N GLY A 90 -3.43 17.68 -15.71
CA GLY A 90 -4.46 18.40 -14.94
C GLY A 90 -4.16 18.60 -13.48
N PHE A 91 -2.92 18.90 -13.15
CA PHE A 91 -2.53 19.21 -11.79
C PHE A 91 -3.21 20.48 -11.28
N GLU A 92 -4.01 20.34 -10.22
CA GLU A 92 -4.69 21.45 -9.55
C GLU A 92 -4.17 21.56 -8.10
N PRO A 93 -3.10 22.34 -7.81
CA PRO A 93 -2.47 22.38 -6.48
C PRO A 93 -3.45 22.67 -5.35
N GLY A 94 -4.40 23.59 -5.55
CA GLY A 94 -5.41 23.96 -4.56
C GLY A 94 -6.49 22.90 -4.31
N ARG A 95 -6.52 21.82 -5.10
CA ARG A 95 -7.48 20.71 -4.99
C ARG A 95 -6.81 19.36 -4.78
N ALA A 96 -5.52 19.27 -5.07
CA ALA A 96 -4.77 18.04 -4.86
C ALA A 96 -4.92 17.53 -3.43
N GLY A 97 -5.34 16.27 -3.29
CA GLY A 97 -5.69 15.65 -2.01
C GLY A 97 -7.19 15.62 -1.71
N THR A 98 -8.04 16.26 -2.55
CA THR A 98 -9.50 16.24 -2.38
C THR A 98 -10.23 15.32 -3.37
N GLY A 99 -9.51 14.79 -4.37
CA GLY A 99 -10.07 13.93 -5.41
C GLY A 99 -9.85 12.44 -5.17
N GLY A 100 -10.34 11.66 -6.12
CA GLY A 100 -10.23 10.21 -6.16
C GLY A 100 -10.35 9.69 -7.59
N SER A 101 -10.50 8.40 -7.75
CA SER A 101 -10.79 7.77 -9.04
C SER A 101 -12.31 7.80 -9.34
N SER A 102 -12.68 7.43 -10.55
CA SER A 102 -14.07 7.22 -10.95
C SER A 102 -14.69 5.93 -10.36
N LEU A 103 -13.89 5.11 -9.67
CA LEU A 103 -14.36 3.89 -9.02
C LEU A 103 -15.07 4.21 -7.70
N PRO A 104 -15.92 3.31 -7.20
CA PRO A 104 -16.57 3.49 -5.91
C PRO A 104 -15.58 3.57 -4.75
N ASP A 105 -15.96 4.29 -3.69
CA ASP A 105 -15.28 4.25 -2.42
C ASP A 105 -15.31 2.84 -1.80
N ILE A 106 -14.29 2.51 -1.02
CA ILE A 106 -14.06 1.18 -0.48
C ILE A 106 -14.33 1.18 1.02
N PRO A 107 -15.23 0.31 1.51
CA PRO A 107 -15.41 0.11 2.95
C PRO A 107 -14.10 -0.27 3.65
N ALA A 108 -13.89 0.23 4.86
CA ALA A 108 -12.68 -0.01 5.64
C ALA A 108 -12.38 -1.52 5.80
N GLU A 109 -11.10 -1.86 5.67
CA GLU A 109 -10.54 -3.20 5.91
C GLU A 109 -9.48 -3.10 7.00
N PHE A 110 -9.90 -2.75 8.22
CA PHE A 110 -8.99 -2.58 9.36
C PHE A 110 -8.41 -3.92 9.81
N SER A 111 -7.17 -3.88 10.28
CA SER A 111 -6.43 -5.05 10.73
C SER A 111 -5.57 -4.72 11.96
N ASP A 112 -4.90 -5.73 12.50
CA ASP A 112 -3.92 -5.61 13.57
C ASP A 112 -2.50 -5.25 13.08
N LYS A 113 -2.33 -5.06 11.77
CA LYS A 113 -1.05 -4.66 11.19
C LYS A 113 -0.66 -3.27 11.70
N PRO A 114 0.57 -3.12 12.28
CA PRO A 114 1.00 -1.85 12.83
C PRO A 114 1.41 -0.87 11.73
N PHE A 115 1.16 0.42 11.96
CA PHE A 115 1.75 1.50 11.18
C PHE A 115 3.16 1.78 11.69
N VAL A 116 4.15 1.20 11.03
CA VAL A 116 5.58 1.41 11.26
C VAL A 116 6.22 2.00 10.02
N ARG A 117 7.51 2.37 10.07
CA ARG A 117 8.24 2.88 8.90
C ARG A 117 8.06 1.96 7.68
N GLY A 118 7.71 2.55 6.55
CA GLY A 118 7.48 1.88 5.27
C GLY A 118 6.10 1.23 5.12
N THR A 119 5.25 1.22 6.15
CA THR A 119 3.86 0.78 6.01
C THR A 119 3.12 1.69 5.05
N VAL A 120 2.32 1.09 4.16
CA VAL A 120 1.46 1.80 3.21
C VAL A 120 0.02 1.68 3.68
N GLY A 121 -0.62 2.83 3.90
CA GLY A 121 -2.01 2.92 4.35
C GLY A 121 -2.87 3.70 3.37
N MET A 122 -4.18 3.39 3.33
CA MET A 122 -5.14 4.15 2.52
C MET A 122 -5.52 5.46 3.20
N ALA A 123 -5.43 6.55 2.45
CA ALA A 123 -5.99 7.82 2.87
C ALA A 123 -7.53 7.80 2.71
N ARG A 124 -8.21 8.57 3.54
CA ARG A 124 -9.68 8.69 3.57
C ARG A 124 -10.12 10.01 4.17
N SER A 125 -11.38 10.36 4.00
CA SER A 125 -12.02 11.47 4.70
C SER A 125 -12.33 11.11 6.17
N GLN A 126 -13.23 11.82 6.83
CA GLN A 126 -13.69 11.47 8.17
C GLN A 126 -14.48 10.15 8.20
N ASP A 127 -15.20 9.84 7.12
CA ASP A 127 -15.87 8.56 6.98
C ASP A 127 -14.82 7.44 6.76
N PRO A 128 -14.75 6.41 7.61
CA PRO A 128 -13.85 5.30 7.44
C PRO A 128 -14.08 4.49 6.14
N ASN A 129 -15.23 4.61 5.54
CA ASN A 129 -15.61 3.92 4.30
C ASN A 129 -15.44 4.79 3.05
N SER A 130 -14.64 5.85 3.11
CA SER A 130 -14.40 6.79 2.01
C SER A 130 -13.03 6.67 1.36
N ALA A 131 -12.29 5.60 1.59
CA ALA A 131 -11.03 5.35 0.89
C ALA A 131 -11.32 5.08 -0.60
N ASN A 132 -10.46 5.60 -1.49
CA ASN A 132 -10.66 5.46 -2.93
C ASN A 132 -9.34 5.14 -3.65
N SER A 133 -8.56 6.16 -4.06
CA SER A 133 -7.30 6.00 -4.77
C SER A 133 -6.08 6.46 -3.97
N GLN A 134 -6.27 7.38 -3.02
CA GLN A 134 -5.16 7.98 -2.29
C GLN A 134 -4.60 7.04 -1.22
N PHE A 135 -3.27 7.04 -1.11
CA PHE A 135 -2.54 6.28 -0.10
C PHE A 135 -1.35 7.08 0.44
N PHE A 136 -0.78 6.62 1.54
CA PHE A 136 0.41 7.23 2.13
C PHE A 136 1.44 6.19 2.55
N ILE A 137 2.71 6.59 2.55
CA ILE A 137 3.85 5.77 2.96
C ILE A 137 4.42 6.38 4.25
N MET A 138 4.56 5.58 5.29
CA MET A 138 5.06 6.03 6.60
C MET A 138 6.57 6.26 6.57
N PHE A 139 7.03 7.42 7.06
CA PHE A 139 8.46 7.67 7.32
C PHE A 139 8.92 7.09 8.66
N ALA A 140 8.02 7.02 9.64
CA ALA A 140 8.30 6.56 10.99
C ALA A 140 7.06 5.84 11.58
N ASP A 141 7.17 5.37 12.82
CA ASP A 141 6.09 4.70 13.52
C ASP A 141 4.92 5.65 13.80
N GLY A 142 3.72 5.21 13.46
CA GLY A 142 2.47 5.94 13.64
C GLY A 142 1.41 5.11 14.34
N GLY A 143 1.72 4.55 15.52
CA GLY A 143 0.84 3.64 16.25
C GLY A 143 -0.57 4.18 16.55
N PHE A 144 -0.75 5.52 16.52
CA PHE A 144 -2.06 6.15 16.66
C PHE A 144 -3.01 5.90 15.46
N LEU A 145 -2.48 5.39 14.32
CA LEU A 145 -3.27 4.99 13.15
C LEU A 145 -3.75 3.54 13.22
N ASN A 146 -3.20 2.73 14.13
CA ASN A 146 -3.51 1.30 14.24
C ASN A 146 -5.01 1.09 14.48
N GLY A 147 -5.61 0.18 13.69
CA GLY A 147 -7.03 -0.12 13.76
C GLY A 147 -7.97 1.00 13.27
N GLN A 148 -7.44 2.13 12.78
CA GLN A 148 -8.21 3.28 12.29
C GLN A 148 -8.02 3.57 10.81
N TYR A 149 -6.97 3.02 10.20
CA TYR A 149 -6.69 3.10 8.77
C TYR A 149 -6.41 1.71 8.21
N THR A 150 -6.76 1.50 6.94
CA THR A 150 -6.51 0.24 6.23
C THR A 150 -5.06 0.17 5.79
N VAL A 151 -4.34 -0.86 6.23
CA VAL A 151 -2.99 -1.21 5.75
C VAL A 151 -3.14 -2.00 4.45
N VAL A 152 -2.44 -1.59 3.40
CA VAL A 152 -2.49 -2.24 2.08
C VAL A 152 -1.17 -2.85 1.66
N GLY A 153 -0.06 -2.51 2.33
CA GLY A 153 1.25 -3.01 1.96
C GLY A 153 2.38 -2.51 2.82
N GLN A 154 3.59 -2.93 2.45
CA GLN A 154 4.85 -2.55 3.09
C GLN A 154 5.91 -2.30 2.02
N VAL A 155 6.65 -1.20 2.13
CA VAL A 155 7.85 -0.98 1.31
C VAL A 155 8.90 -2.02 1.68
N VAL A 156 9.36 -2.78 0.70
CA VAL A 156 10.36 -3.83 0.85
C VAL A 156 11.70 -3.48 0.19
N SER A 157 11.72 -2.43 -0.66
CA SER A 157 12.93 -1.90 -1.28
C SER A 157 12.72 -0.44 -1.68
N GLY A 158 13.76 0.38 -1.65
CA GLY A 158 13.73 1.77 -2.11
C GLY A 158 13.21 2.77 -1.09
N MET A 159 13.17 2.42 0.21
CA MET A 159 12.74 3.37 1.26
C MET A 159 13.66 4.59 1.34
N GLU A 160 14.93 4.46 0.96
CA GLU A 160 15.89 5.56 0.81
C GLU A 160 15.50 6.57 -0.27
N TYR A 161 14.72 6.19 -1.27
CA TYR A 161 14.15 7.10 -2.28
C TYR A 161 12.89 7.78 -1.77
N VAL A 162 12.08 7.08 -0.97
CA VAL A 162 10.93 7.68 -0.27
C VAL A 162 11.41 8.79 0.67
N ASP A 163 12.53 8.59 1.36
CA ASP A 163 13.12 9.60 2.27
C ASP A 163 13.54 10.89 1.54
N LYS A 164 13.78 10.85 0.23
CA LYS A 164 14.15 12.02 -0.58
C LYS A 164 12.95 12.81 -1.10
N ILE A 165 11.73 12.30 -0.97
CA ILE A 165 10.53 13.01 -1.38
C ILE A 165 10.46 14.35 -0.66
N LYS A 166 10.27 15.43 -1.43
CA LYS A 166 10.21 16.80 -0.92
C LYS A 166 9.14 16.95 0.15
N ARG A 167 9.54 17.47 1.29
CA ARG A 167 8.63 17.77 2.41
C ARG A 167 7.78 18.98 2.11
N GLY A 168 6.55 18.97 2.60
CA GLY A 168 5.67 20.12 2.57
C GLY A 168 6.02 21.15 3.64
N GLU A 169 5.48 22.34 3.47
CA GLU A 169 5.62 23.45 4.41
C GLU A 169 4.39 23.55 5.31
N GLY A 170 4.57 24.13 6.49
CA GLY A 170 3.50 24.30 7.46
C GLY A 170 3.03 23.00 8.13
N GLY A 171 2.04 23.12 9.00
CA GLY A 171 1.58 22.01 9.85
C GLY A 171 0.77 20.94 9.13
N ASN A 172 0.22 21.23 7.96
CA ASN A 172 -0.55 20.29 7.15
C ASN A 172 0.29 19.50 6.13
N GLY A 173 1.54 19.94 5.86
CA GLY A 173 2.47 19.27 4.96
C GLY A 173 2.15 19.42 3.46
N GLU A 174 1.42 20.46 3.06
CA GLU A 174 1.15 20.75 1.65
C GLU A 174 2.45 21.06 0.90
N VAL A 175 2.64 20.49 -0.30
CA VAL A 175 3.86 20.64 -1.10
C VAL A 175 3.60 21.52 -2.31
N ALA A 176 4.21 22.71 -2.34
CA ALA A 176 4.00 23.71 -3.41
C ALA A 176 4.53 23.27 -4.79
N ASP A 177 5.62 22.50 -4.82
CA ASP A 177 6.25 21.96 -6.04
C ASP A 177 6.61 20.50 -5.74
N PRO A 178 5.64 19.58 -5.84
CA PRO A 178 5.77 18.22 -5.36
C PRO A 178 6.63 17.33 -6.27
N ASP A 179 7.25 16.32 -5.67
CA ASP A 179 7.71 15.15 -6.40
C ASP A 179 6.50 14.33 -6.86
N ARG A 180 6.70 13.46 -7.86
CA ARG A 180 5.63 12.63 -8.43
C ARG A 180 6.04 11.17 -8.53
N MET A 181 5.06 10.30 -8.61
CA MET A 181 5.22 8.94 -9.09
C MET A 181 5.37 9.00 -10.62
N VAL A 182 6.60 8.87 -11.15
CA VAL A 182 6.85 8.97 -12.60
C VAL A 182 6.13 7.86 -13.37
N LYS A 183 6.17 6.65 -12.80
CA LYS A 183 5.49 5.47 -13.33
C LYS A 183 5.11 4.54 -12.20
N VAL A 184 3.95 3.91 -12.30
CA VAL A 184 3.51 2.88 -11.35
C VAL A 184 3.15 1.61 -12.10
N THR A 185 3.70 0.48 -11.67
CA THR A 185 3.45 -0.82 -12.30
C THR A 185 3.13 -1.89 -11.27
N VAL A 186 2.26 -2.82 -11.63
CA VAL A 186 2.04 -4.05 -10.85
C VAL A 186 3.18 -5.01 -11.14
N GLY A 187 3.78 -5.55 -10.08
CA GLY A 187 4.93 -6.46 -10.16
C GLY A 187 6.23 -5.84 -9.66
N ARG A 188 7.26 -6.68 -9.57
CA ARG A 188 8.66 -6.28 -9.38
C ARG A 188 9.31 -6.10 -10.75
N ASN A 189 9.85 -4.94 -11.00
CA ASN A 189 10.69 -4.65 -12.17
C ASN A 189 12.16 -4.84 -11.82
#